data_63dd1f6db80dd4691e41f6ce2c23b05e
#
_entry.id   63dd1f6db80dd4691e41f6ce2c23b05e
#
_cell.length_a   1.000
_cell.length_b   1.000
_cell.length_c   1.000
_cell.angle_alpha   90.00
_cell.angle_beta   90.00
_cell.angle_gamma   90.00
#
_symmetry.space_group_name_H-M   'P 1'
#
loop_
_entity.id
_entity.type
_entity.pdbx_description
1 polymer ?
#
loop_
_entity_poly.entity_id
_entity_poly.type
_entity_poly.pdbx_seq_one_letter_code
_entity_poly.pdbx_strand_id
1 'polypeptide(L)'
;MNFKLEELTKDNEAQYLEQVANLEQVVMENMEARGQSGQLFPTGREDISAYAHSKENSVFVAVDENGKVIAATYITQGQQLFTYNDITKYFKYGDDYNQYVKNKYKTLQDYRKDMLSIYKLKVQAFKYAKAKILAEFPQYGENIIAFLKHEVDEENNHFHEKSVLRELLNKYMSEYMQEQDKTHTGVMERYDMFYWITADDIAKEFGKQDVEPNDVEARELETIIGREKAELEYKKILHKGPLVIHEKPEFNVKKYYTAKPSNSIELDTYITDPRDRRSGLARILLSEGITKHMEQFFENESEQEIFLCSTLHRDNLSSKYVSEFFGLTDSLYVKRRDGRDREVHICRVGRDEHKKYLDHIKKKVAILYGYNPEGIAIPASEEIEILKEQLGYEQREISRLKRARTAQTYNGKINFKQRKIEKIISLSERIKELEEEIEK
;
A
#
# COMPACT_ATOMS: atom_id res chain seq x y z
N MET A 1 -0.19 18.94 -21.93
CA MET A 1 -0.14 19.18 -20.46
C MET A 1 1.27 19.64 -20.14
N ASN A 2 1.39 20.80 -19.47
CA ASN A 2 2.70 21.30 -19.07
C ASN A 2 2.93 20.95 -17.60
N PHE A 3 3.58 19.84 -17.36
CA PHE A 3 4.08 19.43 -16.06
C PHE A 3 5.44 18.77 -16.22
N LYS A 4 6.23 18.82 -15.18
CA LYS A 4 7.48 18.06 -15.04
C LYS A 4 7.22 16.87 -14.16
N LEU A 5 7.72 15.70 -14.56
CA LEU A 5 7.71 14.51 -13.74
C LEU A 5 9.04 14.44 -12.97
N GLU A 6 8.94 14.22 -11.68
CA GLU A 6 10.10 14.09 -10.79
C GLU A 6 9.91 12.87 -9.89
N GLU A 7 10.98 12.19 -9.60
CA GLU A 7 11.02 11.26 -8.48
C GLU A 7 11.46 12.01 -7.22
N LEU A 8 10.78 11.81 -6.11
CA LEU A 8 11.18 12.34 -4.82
C LEU A 8 12.42 11.59 -4.35
N THR A 9 13.50 12.30 -4.16
CA THR A 9 14.81 11.78 -3.74
C THR A 9 15.34 12.61 -2.59
N LYS A 10 16.42 12.15 -1.96
CA LYS A 10 17.14 12.91 -0.94
C LYS A 10 17.52 14.31 -1.41
N ASP A 11 17.83 14.48 -2.69
CA ASP A 11 18.33 15.76 -3.21
C ASP A 11 17.24 16.83 -3.39
N ASN A 12 15.97 16.40 -3.60
CA ASN A 12 14.83 17.30 -3.80
C ASN A 12 13.75 17.20 -2.72
N GLU A 13 13.98 16.41 -1.67
CA GLU A 13 13.04 16.20 -0.58
C GLU A 13 12.63 17.53 0.07
N ALA A 14 13.57 18.40 0.39
CA ALA A 14 13.29 19.70 1.01
C ALA A 14 12.35 20.58 0.17
N GLN A 15 12.31 20.38 -1.15
CA GLN A 15 11.41 21.10 -2.05
C GLN A 15 10.00 20.54 -2.09
N TYR A 16 9.85 19.20 -2.05
CA TYR A 16 8.58 18.54 -2.40
C TYR A 16 7.87 17.87 -1.24
N LEU A 17 8.55 17.46 -0.16
CA LEU A 17 7.97 16.71 0.95
C LEU A 17 6.70 17.36 1.51
N GLU A 18 6.80 18.64 1.89
CA GLU A 18 5.67 19.38 2.44
C GLU A 18 4.54 19.55 1.43
N GLN A 19 4.87 19.72 0.16
CA GLN A 19 3.87 19.87 -0.89
C GLN A 19 3.09 18.57 -1.10
N VAL A 20 3.77 17.42 -1.02
CA VAL A 20 3.15 16.09 -1.14
C VAL A 20 2.24 15.82 0.06
N ALA A 21 2.71 16.06 1.28
CA ALA A 21 1.91 15.91 2.50
C ALA A 21 0.66 16.82 2.49
N ASN A 22 0.82 18.07 2.06
CA ASN A 22 -0.31 18.99 1.91
C ASN A 22 -1.29 18.54 0.83
N LEU A 23 -0.80 17.95 -0.28
CA LEU A 23 -1.67 17.40 -1.32
C LEU A 23 -2.51 16.22 -0.79
N GLU A 24 -1.93 15.34 0.02
CA GLU A 24 -2.68 14.27 0.70
C GLU A 24 -3.82 14.84 1.53
N GLN A 25 -3.54 15.85 2.35
CA GLN A 25 -4.54 16.50 3.19
C GLN A 25 -5.68 17.10 2.35
N VAL A 26 -5.36 17.84 1.28
CA VAL A 26 -6.35 18.45 0.38
C VAL A 26 -7.23 17.38 -0.29
N VAL A 27 -6.63 16.25 -0.68
CA VAL A 27 -7.38 15.15 -1.29
C VAL A 27 -8.27 14.46 -0.27
N MET A 28 -7.80 14.24 0.96
CA MET A 28 -8.59 13.66 2.04
C MET A 28 -9.81 14.53 2.37
N GLU A 29 -9.62 15.82 2.61
CA GLU A 29 -10.71 16.76 2.89
C GLU A 29 -11.76 16.77 1.76
N ASN A 30 -11.30 16.74 0.50
CA ASN A 30 -12.19 16.67 -0.65
C ASN A 30 -12.97 15.33 -0.71
N MET A 31 -12.35 14.23 -0.30
CA MET A 31 -13.01 12.92 -0.21
C MET A 31 -14.05 12.89 0.91
N GLU A 32 -13.72 13.42 2.08
CA GLU A 32 -14.63 13.54 3.21
C GLU A 32 -15.86 14.40 2.88
N ALA A 33 -15.66 15.55 2.23
CA ALA A 33 -16.74 16.41 1.75
C ALA A 33 -17.69 15.71 0.76
N ARG A 34 -17.24 14.60 0.15
CA ARG A 34 -18.05 13.76 -0.75
C ARG A 34 -18.64 12.51 -0.09
N GLY A 35 -18.48 12.35 1.22
CA GLY A 35 -18.90 11.15 1.94
C GLY A 35 -18.04 9.91 1.65
N GLN A 36 -16.79 10.10 1.23
CA GLN A 36 -15.82 9.05 0.91
C GLN A 36 -14.74 8.92 2.01
N SER A 37 -15.08 9.27 3.24
CA SER A 37 -14.16 9.16 4.37
C SER A 37 -13.58 7.74 4.51
N GLY A 38 -12.28 7.67 4.82
CA GLY A 38 -11.56 6.41 5.04
C GLY A 38 -11.25 5.60 3.77
N GLN A 39 -11.40 6.17 2.59
CA GLN A 39 -10.94 5.55 1.35
C GLN A 39 -9.45 5.79 1.07
N LEU A 40 -8.89 6.88 1.58
CA LEU A 40 -7.48 7.20 1.56
C LEU A 40 -6.95 7.20 2.99
N PHE A 41 -5.77 6.64 3.18
CA PHE A 41 -4.99 6.77 4.40
C PHE A 41 -3.79 7.67 4.09
N PRO A 42 -3.54 8.71 4.88
CA PRO A 42 -2.35 9.52 4.70
C PRO A 42 -1.12 8.67 4.99
N THR A 43 -0.11 8.82 4.15
CA THR A 43 1.17 8.14 4.34
C THR A 43 1.93 8.80 5.50
N GLY A 44 1.83 10.11 5.61
CA GLY A 44 2.54 10.87 6.63
C GLY A 44 3.96 11.27 6.20
N ARG A 45 4.45 12.34 6.79
CA ARG A 45 5.75 12.93 6.42
C ARG A 45 6.93 11.99 6.61
N GLU A 46 6.95 11.24 7.73
CA GLU A 46 8.03 10.29 8.05
C GLU A 46 8.14 9.21 6.98
N ASP A 47 7.01 8.65 6.55
CA ASP A 47 6.99 7.60 5.55
C ASP A 47 7.31 8.13 4.14
N ILE A 48 6.82 9.33 3.79
CA ILE A 48 7.16 9.99 2.52
C ILE A 48 8.68 10.24 2.44
N SER A 49 9.28 10.73 3.53
CA SER A 49 10.72 10.93 3.64
C SER A 49 11.49 9.61 3.53
N ALA A 50 11.02 8.55 4.23
CA ALA A 50 11.60 7.22 4.11
C ALA A 50 11.60 6.70 2.67
N TYR A 51 10.54 6.95 1.92
CA TYR A 51 10.46 6.57 0.51
C TYR A 51 11.49 7.31 -0.35
N ALA A 52 11.72 8.61 -0.10
CA ALA A 52 12.73 9.40 -0.82
C ALA A 52 14.17 8.86 -0.64
N HIS A 53 14.41 8.11 0.42
CA HIS A 53 15.71 7.52 0.75
C HIS A 53 15.78 6.00 0.50
N SER A 54 14.68 5.40 0.07
CA SER A 54 14.60 3.97 -0.20
C SER A 54 15.08 3.63 -1.61
N LYS A 55 15.59 2.41 -1.78
CA LYS A 55 15.81 1.80 -3.10
C LYS A 55 14.61 0.95 -3.54
N GLU A 56 13.81 0.52 -2.57
CA GLU A 56 12.69 -0.40 -2.75
C GLU A 56 11.34 0.33 -2.86
N ASN A 57 11.31 1.61 -2.44
CA ASN A 57 10.11 2.43 -2.49
C ASN A 57 10.39 3.69 -3.29
N SER A 58 9.38 4.24 -3.92
CA SER A 58 9.48 5.49 -4.68
C SER A 58 8.23 6.33 -4.55
N VAL A 59 8.43 7.64 -4.55
CA VAL A 59 7.36 8.62 -4.73
C VAL A 59 7.62 9.39 -6.01
N PHE A 60 6.69 9.35 -6.95
CA PHE A 60 6.74 10.16 -8.15
C PHE A 60 5.76 11.31 -8.04
N VAL A 61 6.19 12.50 -8.45
CA VAL A 61 5.38 13.72 -8.41
C VAL A 61 5.26 14.35 -9.77
N ALA A 62 4.08 14.91 -10.06
CA ALA A 62 3.90 15.84 -11.18
C ALA A 62 3.92 17.26 -10.64
N VAL A 63 4.78 18.09 -11.21
CA VAL A 63 5.02 19.48 -10.81
C VAL A 63 4.57 20.39 -11.94
N ASP A 64 3.71 21.36 -11.64
CA ASP A 64 3.22 22.33 -12.62
C ASP A 64 4.29 23.38 -12.98
N GLU A 65 3.95 24.28 -13.91
CA GLU A 65 4.83 25.36 -14.36
C GLU A 65 5.23 26.35 -13.24
N ASN A 66 4.49 26.38 -12.15
CA ASN A 66 4.76 27.23 -11.00
C ASN A 66 5.59 26.53 -9.92
N GLY A 67 6.03 25.28 -10.16
CA GLY A 67 6.77 24.48 -9.19
C GLY A 67 5.89 23.84 -8.11
N LYS A 68 4.57 23.78 -8.31
CA LYS A 68 3.63 23.18 -7.38
C LYS A 68 3.40 21.70 -7.71
N VAL A 69 3.43 20.86 -6.68
CA VAL A 69 3.03 19.45 -6.82
C VAL A 69 1.51 19.35 -7.01
N ILE A 70 1.09 18.76 -8.13
CA ILE A 70 -0.32 18.58 -8.51
C ILE A 70 -0.78 17.14 -8.52
N ALA A 71 0.15 16.18 -8.49
CA ALA A 71 -0.13 14.77 -8.31
C ALA A 71 1.06 14.07 -7.66
N ALA A 72 0.79 12.99 -6.93
CA ALA A 72 1.81 12.11 -6.38
C ALA A 72 1.35 10.65 -6.43
N THR A 73 2.32 9.74 -6.57
CA THR A 73 2.08 8.29 -6.51
C THR A 73 3.17 7.64 -5.69
N TYR A 74 2.78 6.64 -4.90
CA TYR A 74 3.67 5.88 -4.06
C TYR A 74 3.71 4.45 -4.57
N ILE A 75 4.90 3.93 -4.74
CA ILE A 75 5.14 2.56 -5.17
C ILE A 75 6.05 1.92 -4.15
N THR A 76 5.66 0.78 -3.66
CA THR A 76 6.43 0.00 -2.70
C THR A 76 6.76 -1.36 -3.28
N GLN A 77 8.02 -1.77 -3.13
CA GLN A 77 8.47 -3.11 -3.48
C GLN A 77 8.73 -3.88 -2.20
N GLY A 78 8.37 -5.15 -2.19
CA GLY A 78 8.65 -6.02 -1.06
C GLY A 78 7.65 -5.95 0.08
N GLN A 79 6.60 -5.15 -0.04
CA GLN A 79 5.48 -5.19 0.89
C GLN A 79 4.39 -6.10 0.34
N GLN A 80 4.14 -7.18 1.04
CA GLN A 80 2.91 -7.93 0.80
C GLN A 80 1.75 -7.22 1.51
N LEU A 81 0.83 -6.77 0.71
CA LEU A 81 -0.27 -5.87 1.06
C LEU A 81 -1.27 -6.30 2.08
N PHE A 82 -1.48 -7.51 2.25
CA PHE A 82 -2.21 -7.97 3.39
C PHE A 82 -1.17 -8.37 4.37
N THR A 83 -1.32 -7.83 5.53
CA THR A 83 -0.55 -8.34 6.62
C THR A 83 -0.47 -9.83 6.38
N TYR A 84 0.68 -10.27 5.94
CA TYR A 84 1.10 -11.66 5.80
C TYR A 84 0.40 -12.57 6.82
N ASN A 85 0.08 -12.00 7.95
CA ASN A 85 -0.64 -12.58 9.05
C ASN A 85 -2.09 -12.97 8.75
N ASP A 86 -2.89 -12.16 8.06
CA ASP A 86 -4.31 -12.49 7.89
C ASP A 86 -4.48 -13.63 6.89
N ILE A 87 -3.60 -13.71 5.91
CA ILE A 87 -3.67 -14.74 4.87
C ILE A 87 -2.91 -16.00 5.24
N THR A 88 -1.75 -15.88 5.87
CA THR A 88 -1.06 -17.04 6.47
C THR A 88 -1.99 -17.73 7.50
N LYS A 89 -2.74 -16.94 8.26
CA LYS A 89 -3.74 -17.46 9.19
C LYS A 89 -4.92 -18.11 8.48
N TYR A 90 -5.40 -17.54 7.38
CA TYR A 90 -6.42 -18.18 6.55
C TYR A 90 -5.94 -19.53 6.02
N PHE A 91 -4.73 -19.62 5.47
CA PHE A 91 -4.20 -20.90 4.98
C PHE A 91 -3.87 -21.90 6.09
N LYS A 92 -3.52 -21.42 7.30
CA LYS A 92 -3.21 -22.29 8.43
C LYS A 92 -4.44 -22.76 9.20
N TYR A 93 -5.46 -21.91 9.36
CA TYR A 93 -6.60 -22.15 10.24
C TYR A 93 -7.94 -22.17 9.49
N GLY A 94 -7.95 -21.97 8.18
CA GLY A 94 -9.16 -21.88 7.36
C GLY A 94 -9.86 -20.52 7.45
N ASP A 95 -11.03 -20.46 6.88
CA ASP A 95 -11.89 -19.28 6.79
C ASP A 95 -12.45 -18.81 8.14
N ASP A 96 -12.33 -19.63 9.20
CA ASP A 96 -12.83 -19.32 10.54
C ASP A 96 -11.72 -18.99 11.56
N TYR A 97 -10.66 -18.31 11.13
CA TYR A 97 -9.59 -17.85 12.04
C TYR A 97 -10.14 -17.03 13.22
N ASN A 98 -11.16 -16.21 13.00
CA ASN A 98 -11.77 -15.42 14.07
C ASN A 98 -12.47 -16.30 15.10
N GLN A 99 -13.11 -17.39 14.67
CA GLN A 99 -13.69 -18.37 15.58
C GLN A 99 -12.60 -19.10 16.35
N TYR A 100 -11.50 -19.47 15.70
CA TYR A 100 -10.33 -20.03 16.38
C TYR A 100 -9.83 -19.12 17.50
N VAL A 101 -9.64 -17.82 17.22
CA VAL A 101 -9.20 -16.83 18.23
C VAL A 101 -10.22 -16.68 19.35
N LYS A 102 -11.51 -16.63 19.04
CA LYS A 102 -12.59 -16.58 20.04
C LYS A 102 -12.58 -17.83 20.93
N ASN A 103 -12.32 -18.99 20.37
CA ASN A 103 -12.23 -20.25 21.12
C ASN A 103 -10.97 -20.30 21.99
N LYS A 104 -9.85 -19.74 21.53
CA LYS A 104 -8.60 -19.66 22.27
C LYS A 104 -8.70 -18.73 23.48
N TYR A 105 -9.30 -17.56 23.32
CA TYR A 105 -9.46 -16.56 24.37
C TYR A 105 -10.92 -16.44 24.80
N LYS A 106 -11.36 -17.36 25.63
CA LYS A 106 -12.73 -17.33 26.17
C LYS A 106 -12.95 -16.19 27.14
N THR A 107 -11.90 -15.75 27.82
CA THR A 107 -11.96 -14.67 28.81
C THR A 107 -10.92 -13.58 28.52
N LEU A 108 -11.20 -12.38 28.98
CA LEU A 108 -10.22 -11.28 28.97
C LEU A 108 -8.95 -11.65 29.78
N GLN A 109 -9.09 -12.49 30.79
CA GLN A 109 -7.97 -12.92 31.62
C GLN A 109 -7.02 -13.84 30.83
N ASP A 110 -7.55 -14.79 30.04
CA ASP A 110 -6.73 -15.63 29.16
C ASP A 110 -5.99 -14.79 28.13
N TYR A 111 -6.67 -13.82 27.54
CA TYR A 111 -6.06 -12.88 26.59
C TYR A 111 -4.92 -12.06 27.22
N ARG A 112 -5.12 -11.54 28.44
CA ARG A 112 -4.09 -10.79 29.17
C ARG A 112 -2.89 -11.64 29.53
N LYS A 113 -3.10 -12.88 29.93
CA LYS A 113 -2.02 -13.81 30.26
C LYS A 113 -1.09 -14.02 29.07
N ASP A 114 -1.64 -14.27 27.90
CA ASP A 114 -0.85 -14.42 26.67
C ASP A 114 -0.21 -13.10 26.24
N MET A 115 -0.91 -11.98 26.40
CA MET A 115 -0.37 -10.64 26.16
C MET A 115 0.88 -10.36 27.00
N LEU A 116 0.84 -10.67 28.30
CA LEU A 116 2.00 -10.48 29.18
C LEU A 116 3.17 -11.39 28.79
N SER A 117 2.87 -12.64 28.43
CA SER A 117 3.89 -13.57 27.95
C SER A 117 4.58 -13.05 26.68
N ILE A 118 3.82 -12.59 25.70
CA ILE A 118 4.39 -12.09 24.45
C ILE A 118 5.09 -10.75 24.63
N TYR A 119 4.61 -9.89 25.53
CA TYR A 119 5.30 -8.64 25.86
C TYR A 119 6.73 -8.89 26.34
N LYS A 120 6.93 -9.82 27.26
CA LYS A 120 8.26 -10.20 27.74
C LYS A 120 9.18 -10.65 26.59
N LEU A 121 8.64 -11.44 25.66
CA LEU A 121 9.41 -11.85 24.47
C LEU A 121 9.68 -10.67 23.54
N LYS A 122 8.73 -9.75 23.36
CA LYS A 122 8.95 -8.53 22.57
C LYS A 122 10.01 -7.62 23.16
N VAL A 123 10.10 -7.53 24.49
CA VAL A 123 11.18 -6.80 25.16
C VAL A 123 12.53 -7.44 24.86
N GLN A 124 12.65 -8.78 24.92
CA GLN A 124 13.87 -9.48 24.56
C GLN A 124 14.20 -9.30 23.08
N ALA A 125 13.19 -9.38 22.21
CA ALA A 125 13.35 -9.10 20.78
C ALA A 125 13.84 -7.67 20.52
N PHE A 126 13.33 -6.70 21.26
CA PHE A 126 13.77 -5.30 21.18
C PHE A 126 15.23 -5.13 21.59
N LYS A 127 15.66 -5.78 22.70
CA LYS A 127 17.07 -5.79 23.13
C LYS A 127 17.97 -6.40 22.06
N TYR A 128 17.56 -7.53 21.49
CA TYR A 128 18.29 -8.18 20.39
C TYR A 128 18.39 -7.28 19.17
N ALA A 129 17.28 -6.68 18.74
CA ALA A 129 17.22 -5.77 17.61
C ALA A 129 18.12 -4.54 17.85
N LYS A 130 18.04 -3.93 19.04
CA LYS A 130 18.92 -2.82 19.44
C LYS A 130 20.39 -3.19 19.31
N ALA A 131 20.79 -4.33 19.84
CA ALA A 131 22.19 -4.80 19.76
C ALA A 131 22.65 -5.00 18.30
N LYS A 132 21.80 -5.60 17.46
CA LYS A 132 22.10 -5.77 16.03
C LYS A 132 22.22 -4.43 15.31
N ILE A 133 21.29 -3.52 15.52
CA ILE A 133 21.34 -2.18 14.91
C ILE A 133 22.61 -1.46 15.29
N LEU A 134 23.01 -1.49 16.56
CA LEU A 134 24.23 -0.85 17.01
C LEU A 134 25.50 -1.47 16.37
N ALA A 135 25.49 -2.77 16.13
CA ALA A 135 26.60 -3.46 15.48
C ALA A 135 26.71 -3.16 13.99
N GLU A 136 25.58 -3.09 13.28
CA GLU A 136 25.53 -2.91 11.83
C GLU A 136 25.47 -1.43 11.43
N PHE A 137 24.88 -0.57 12.28
CA PHE A 137 24.63 0.85 12.04
C PHE A 137 25.08 1.71 13.23
N PRO A 138 26.41 1.83 13.49
CA PRO A 138 26.94 2.56 14.65
C PRO A 138 26.53 4.02 14.75
N GLN A 139 26.09 4.63 13.64
CA GLN A 139 25.63 6.00 13.60
C GLN A 139 24.38 6.27 14.48
N TYR A 140 23.58 5.23 14.76
CA TYR A 140 22.43 5.38 15.68
C TYR A 140 22.86 5.41 17.16
N GLY A 141 24.09 5.02 17.48
CA GLY A 141 24.69 5.12 18.81
C GLY A 141 23.91 4.38 19.89
N GLU A 142 24.21 4.73 21.15
CA GLU A 142 23.46 4.18 22.30
C GLU A 142 22.05 4.79 22.46
N ASN A 143 21.74 5.83 21.68
CA ASN A 143 20.55 6.66 21.85
C ASN A 143 19.32 6.22 21.02
N ILE A 144 19.21 4.97 20.58
CA ILE A 144 18.02 4.47 19.88
C ILE A 144 16.72 4.83 20.62
N ILE A 145 16.73 4.70 21.95
CA ILE A 145 15.57 5.00 22.79
C ILE A 145 15.27 6.49 22.80
N ALA A 146 16.28 7.34 22.94
CA ALA A 146 16.12 8.78 22.88
C ALA A 146 15.59 9.23 21.51
N PHE A 147 16.12 8.64 20.45
CA PHE A 147 15.71 8.92 19.07
C PHE A 147 14.24 8.59 18.82
N LEU A 148 13.75 7.44 19.29
CA LEU A 148 12.35 7.05 19.16
C LEU A 148 11.38 7.88 20.03
N LYS A 149 11.90 8.49 21.12
CA LYS A 149 11.11 9.30 22.03
C LYS A 149 10.92 10.75 21.59
N HIS A 150 11.91 11.30 20.87
CA HIS A 150 11.84 12.67 20.41
C HIS A 150 10.66 12.80 19.45
N GLU A 151 9.78 13.75 19.75
CA GLU A 151 8.89 14.30 18.75
C GLU A 151 9.76 14.78 17.58
N VAL A 152 9.28 14.57 16.37
CA VAL A 152 10.02 14.97 15.20
C VAL A 152 10.26 16.47 15.28
N ASP A 153 11.52 16.86 15.32
CA ASP A 153 11.92 18.24 15.24
C ASP A 153 11.80 18.66 13.77
N GLU A 154 10.77 19.43 13.46
CA GLU A 154 10.51 19.88 12.09
C GLU A 154 11.68 20.70 11.51
N GLU A 155 12.48 21.37 12.36
CA GLU A 155 13.64 22.15 11.92
C GLU A 155 14.81 21.26 11.49
N ASN A 156 14.95 20.06 12.06
CA ASN A 156 16.09 19.16 11.82
C ASN A 156 15.79 17.98 10.89
N ASN A 157 14.57 17.84 10.41
CA ASN A 157 14.14 16.84 9.42
C ASN A 157 14.59 15.39 9.69
N HIS A 158 14.33 14.89 10.91
CA HIS A 158 14.69 13.53 11.33
C HIS A 158 13.67 12.44 10.97
N PHE A 159 12.71 12.75 10.08
CA PHE A 159 11.66 11.81 9.68
C PHE A 159 12.20 10.51 9.10
N HIS A 160 13.15 10.65 8.20
CA HIS A 160 13.75 9.51 7.52
C HIS A 160 14.48 8.58 8.49
N GLU A 161 15.36 9.12 9.32
CA GLU A 161 16.16 8.33 10.27
C GLU A 161 15.27 7.57 11.25
N LYS A 162 14.18 8.20 11.70
CA LYS A 162 13.20 7.59 12.60
C LYS A 162 12.43 6.46 11.93
N SER A 163 12.05 6.62 10.67
CA SER A 163 11.36 5.60 9.89
C SER A 163 12.28 4.39 9.61
N VAL A 164 13.51 4.63 9.15
CA VAL A 164 14.51 3.58 8.95
C VAL A 164 14.79 2.81 10.24
N LEU A 165 14.92 3.51 11.35
CA LEU A 165 15.16 2.87 12.65
C LEU A 165 13.97 1.97 13.06
N ARG A 166 12.72 2.40 12.84
CA ARG A 166 11.53 1.58 13.09
C ARG A 166 11.50 0.33 12.21
N GLU A 167 11.83 0.46 10.93
CA GLU A 167 11.91 -0.69 10.01
C GLU A 167 12.96 -1.70 10.45
N LEU A 168 14.15 -1.23 10.82
CA LEU A 168 15.22 -2.09 11.33
C LEU A 168 14.82 -2.78 12.63
N LEU A 169 14.20 -2.07 13.56
CA LEU A 169 13.68 -2.65 14.80
C LEU A 169 12.63 -3.73 14.51
N ASN A 170 11.67 -3.44 13.65
CA ASN A 170 10.62 -4.41 13.28
C ASN A 170 11.22 -5.64 12.60
N LYS A 171 12.18 -5.46 11.70
CA LYS A 171 12.90 -6.55 11.02
C LYS A 171 13.58 -7.46 12.03
N TYR A 172 14.47 -6.92 12.86
CA TYR A 172 15.25 -7.73 13.78
C TYR A 172 14.44 -8.30 14.95
N MET A 173 13.40 -7.59 15.38
CA MET A 173 12.44 -8.15 16.34
C MET A 173 11.71 -9.36 15.74
N SER A 174 11.27 -9.26 14.49
CA SER A 174 10.61 -10.36 13.78
C SER A 174 11.57 -11.56 13.61
N GLU A 175 12.82 -11.33 13.23
CA GLU A 175 13.85 -12.39 13.14
C GLU A 175 14.02 -13.13 14.47
N TYR A 176 14.12 -12.39 15.58
CA TYR A 176 14.22 -13.00 16.91
C TYR A 176 12.99 -13.84 17.24
N MET A 177 11.79 -13.32 16.97
CA MET A 177 10.55 -14.03 17.26
C MET A 177 10.38 -15.29 16.41
N GLN A 178 10.81 -15.27 15.15
CA GLN A 178 10.84 -16.45 14.28
C GLN A 178 11.78 -17.53 14.82
N GLU A 179 12.93 -17.15 15.36
CA GLU A 179 13.84 -18.10 15.99
C GLU A 179 13.22 -18.71 17.25
N GLN A 180 12.54 -17.92 18.07
CA GLN A 180 11.83 -18.42 19.25
C GLN A 180 10.68 -19.39 18.87
N ASP A 181 9.99 -19.15 17.73
CA ASP A 181 8.89 -20.00 17.27
C ASP A 181 9.37 -21.42 16.89
N LYS A 182 10.63 -21.59 16.49
CA LYS A 182 11.23 -22.92 16.23
C LYS A 182 11.28 -23.78 17.47
N THR A 183 11.47 -23.18 18.63
CA THR A 183 11.60 -23.87 19.92
C THR A 183 10.30 -23.89 20.73
N HIS A 184 9.44 -22.89 20.54
CA HIS A 184 8.21 -22.68 21.27
C HIS A 184 7.05 -22.39 20.31
N THR A 185 6.37 -23.42 19.84
CA THR A 185 5.27 -23.32 18.87
C THR A 185 4.24 -22.26 19.25
N GLY A 186 3.86 -21.43 18.28
CA GLY A 186 2.82 -20.41 18.42
C GLY A 186 3.32 -19.07 18.96
N VAL A 187 4.61 -18.85 19.02
CA VAL A 187 5.20 -17.54 19.36
C VAL A 187 4.87 -16.51 18.29
N MET A 188 5.08 -16.85 17.02
CA MET A 188 4.76 -15.95 15.90
C MET A 188 3.26 -15.63 15.82
N GLU A 189 2.40 -16.62 16.05
CA GLU A 189 0.96 -16.37 16.09
C GLU A 189 0.58 -15.35 17.17
N ARG A 190 1.17 -15.46 18.37
CA ARG A 190 0.93 -14.50 19.45
C ARG A 190 1.59 -13.16 19.16
N TYR A 191 2.79 -13.14 18.60
CA TYR A 191 3.47 -11.93 18.18
C TYR A 191 2.59 -11.09 17.25
N ASP A 192 2.03 -11.74 16.26
CA ASP A 192 1.13 -11.13 15.29
C ASP A 192 -0.21 -10.71 15.90
N MET A 193 -0.73 -11.49 16.84
CA MET A 193 -1.99 -11.18 17.50
C MET A 193 -1.89 -9.92 18.37
N PHE A 194 -0.74 -9.71 18.99
CA PHE A 194 -0.45 -8.54 19.81
C PHE A 194 0.39 -7.50 19.07
N TYR A 195 0.17 -7.32 17.74
CA TYR A 195 0.87 -6.36 16.87
C TYR A 195 0.81 -4.92 17.40
N TRP A 196 -0.22 -4.57 18.12
CA TRP A 196 -0.44 -3.25 18.69
C TRP A 196 0.51 -2.88 19.84
N ILE A 197 1.30 -3.82 20.34
CA ILE A 197 2.43 -3.56 21.22
C ILE A 197 3.65 -3.30 20.33
N THR A 198 3.94 -2.04 20.09
CA THR A 198 4.96 -1.61 19.14
C THR A 198 6.35 -1.48 19.76
N ALA A 199 7.37 -1.37 18.92
CA ALA A 199 8.72 -1.03 19.36
C ALA A 199 8.76 0.34 20.07
N ASP A 200 7.97 1.30 19.62
CA ASP A 200 7.86 2.62 20.22
C ASP A 200 7.26 2.55 21.64
N ASP A 201 6.24 1.71 21.85
CA ASP A 201 5.66 1.49 23.19
C ASP A 201 6.71 0.93 24.14
N ILE A 202 7.52 -0.02 23.68
CA ILE A 202 8.61 -0.61 24.45
C ILE A 202 9.71 0.43 24.74
N ALA A 203 10.13 1.19 23.74
CA ALA A 203 11.14 2.23 23.88
C ALA A 203 10.74 3.33 24.87
N LYS A 204 9.47 3.74 24.85
CA LYS A 204 8.93 4.72 25.83
C LYS A 204 9.07 4.24 27.26
N GLU A 205 8.86 2.95 27.50
CA GLU A 205 8.99 2.40 28.84
C GLU A 205 10.45 2.25 29.30
N PHE A 206 11.34 1.78 28.43
CA PHE A 206 12.77 1.79 28.70
C PHE A 206 13.29 3.17 29.10
N GLY A 207 12.69 4.21 28.60
CA GLY A 207 13.14 5.56 28.88
C GLY A 207 12.46 6.26 30.04
N LYS A 208 11.44 5.68 30.65
CA LYS A 208 10.83 6.22 31.88
C LYS A 208 11.52 5.73 33.15
N GLN A 209 12.14 4.58 33.07
CA GLN A 209 12.78 3.91 34.19
C GLN A 209 14.19 3.46 33.79
N ASP A 210 15.19 3.74 34.60
CA ASP A 210 16.52 3.14 34.50
C ASP A 210 16.50 1.63 34.85
N VAL A 211 15.32 1.02 34.88
CA VAL A 211 15.06 -0.35 35.28
C VAL A 211 14.92 -1.25 34.07
N GLU A 212 15.61 -2.37 34.07
CA GLU A 212 15.48 -3.40 33.06
C GLU A 212 14.04 -3.95 33.05
N PRO A 213 13.33 -3.98 31.90
CA PRO A 213 11.92 -4.40 31.83
C PRO A 213 11.63 -5.84 32.26
N ASN A 214 12.67 -6.66 32.48
CA ASN A 214 12.54 -8.02 33.01
C ASN A 214 12.08 -8.06 34.48
N ASP A 215 12.28 -6.97 35.21
CA ASP A 215 11.96 -6.85 36.63
C ASP A 215 10.58 -6.24 36.89
N VAL A 216 9.87 -5.86 35.81
CA VAL A 216 8.53 -5.28 35.90
C VAL A 216 7.51 -6.37 36.19
N GLU A 217 6.84 -6.27 37.33
CA GLU A 217 5.77 -7.19 37.71
C GLU A 217 4.55 -7.06 36.75
N ALA A 218 3.77 -8.13 36.64
CA ALA A 218 2.61 -8.18 35.74
C ALA A 218 1.60 -7.03 35.96
N ARG A 219 1.49 -6.51 37.18
CA ARG A 219 0.63 -5.37 37.52
C ARG A 219 1.11 -4.05 36.96
N GLU A 220 2.42 -3.84 36.90
CA GLU A 220 3.02 -2.65 36.30
C GLU A 220 2.91 -2.68 34.78
N LEU A 221 3.05 -3.86 34.16
CA LEU A 221 2.80 -4.05 32.73
C LEU A 221 1.39 -3.70 32.31
N GLU A 222 0.36 -4.03 33.13
CA GLU A 222 -1.02 -3.62 32.87
C GLU A 222 -1.19 -2.08 32.88
N THR A 223 -0.41 -1.38 33.70
CA THR A 223 -0.39 0.09 33.75
C THR A 223 0.35 0.67 32.57
N ILE A 224 1.46 0.03 32.15
CA ILE A 224 2.33 0.46 31.04
C ILE A 224 1.61 0.33 29.69
N ILE A 225 1.01 -0.82 29.42
CA ILE A 225 0.35 -1.10 28.13
C ILE A 225 -1.04 -0.45 28.05
N GLY A 226 -1.58 -0.04 29.20
CA GLY A 226 -2.94 0.50 29.32
C GLY A 226 -3.99 -0.61 29.34
N ARG A 227 -4.59 -0.80 30.50
CA ARG A 227 -5.67 -1.77 30.70
C ARG A 227 -6.80 -1.57 29.69
N GLU A 228 -7.16 -0.33 29.44
CA GLU A 228 -8.20 0.05 28.49
C GLU A 228 -7.86 -0.34 27.04
N LYS A 229 -6.59 -0.18 26.63
CA LYS A 229 -6.14 -0.60 25.28
C LYS A 229 -6.25 -2.10 25.08
N ALA A 230 -5.84 -2.90 26.07
CA ALA A 230 -5.98 -4.35 26.04
C ALA A 230 -7.44 -4.81 25.98
N GLU A 231 -8.33 -4.17 26.73
CA GLU A 231 -9.77 -4.44 26.69
C GLU A 231 -10.40 -4.06 25.36
N LEU A 232 -10.00 -2.93 24.79
CA LEU A 232 -10.46 -2.48 23.49
C LEU A 232 -10.04 -3.45 22.38
N GLU A 233 -8.78 -3.87 22.37
CA GLU A 233 -8.28 -4.82 21.36
C GLU A 233 -8.94 -6.20 21.52
N TYR A 234 -9.16 -6.66 22.72
CA TYR A 234 -9.93 -7.90 22.96
C TYR A 234 -11.37 -7.79 22.42
N LYS A 235 -12.07 -6.68 22.69
CA LYS A 235 -13.40 -6.42 22.13
C LYS A 235 -13.38 -6.42 20.60
N LYS A 236 -12.38 -5.80 19.97
CA LYS A 236 -12.22 -5.84 18.51
C LYS A 236 -12.10 -7.27 17.99
N ILE A 237 -11.37 -8.15 18.66
CA ILE A 237 -11.25 -9.57 18.29
C ILE A 237 -12.61 -10.28 18.36
N LEU A 238 -13.38 -10.05 19.42
CA LEU A 238 -14.70 -10.69 19.58
C LEU A 238 -15.71 -10.26 18.50
N HIS A 239 -15.59 -9.05 17.98
CA HIS A 239 -16.51 -8.50 16.99
C HIS A 239 -16.04 -8.66 15.53
N LYS A 240 -14.89 -9.29 15.28
CA LYS A 240 -14.45 -9.56 13.91
C LYS A 240 -15.37 -10.52 13.19
N GLY A 241 -15.72 -10.16 11.98
CA GLY A 241 -16.32 -11.08 11.02
C GLY A 241 -15.30 -12.04 10.41
N PRO A 242 -15.75 -13.09 9.74
CA PRO A 242 -14.85 -14.03 9.05
C PRO A 242 -14.06 -13.29 7.95
N LEU A 243 -12.82 -13.75 7.72
CA LEU A 243 -12.05 -13.37 6.54
C LEU A 243 -12.63 -14.12 5.35
N VAL A 244 -13.12 -13.41 4.36
CA VAL A 244 -13.64 -13.99 3.12
C VAL A 244 -12.66 -13.70 1.99
N ILE A 245 -12.11 -14.75 1.40
CA ILE A 245 -11.25 -14.66 0.21
C ILE A 245 -12.02 -15.27 -0.96
N HIS A 246 -12.23 -14.49 -2.00
CA HIS A 246 -12.81 -14.96 -3.24
C HIS A 246 -11.67 -15.29 -4.21
N GLU A 247 -11.46 -16.58 -4.43
CA GLU A 247 -10.50 -17.05 -5.43
C GLU A 247 -11.15 -17.09 -6.81
N LYS A 248 -10.44 -16.57 -7.80
CA LYS A 248 -10.75 -16.85 -9.20
C LYS A 248 -10.01 -18.11 -9.64
N PRO A 249 -10.61 -19.00 -10.43
CA PRO A 249 -9.97 -20.25 -10.86
C PRO A 249 -8.62 -20.06 -11.55
N GLU A 250 -8.46 -18.95 -12.27
CA GLU A 250 -7.25 -18.64 -13.04
C GLU A 250 -6.12 -18.05 -12.18
N PHE A 251 -6.41 -17.62 -10.96
CA PHE A 251 -5.45 -16.98 -10.08
C PHE A 251 -5.14 -17.85 -8.87
N ASN A 252 -3.88 -18.26 -8.76
CA ASN A 252 -3.43 -19.00 -7.59
C ASN A 252 -3.10 -18.06 -6.43
N VAL A 253 -4.11 -17.73 -5.64
CA VAL A 253 -4.00 -16.87 -4.46
C VAL A 253 -2.92 -17.35 -3.50
N LYS A 254 -2.83 -18.68 -3.27
CA LYS A 254 -1.80 -19.24 -2.41
C LYS A 254 -0.40 -18.94 -2.92
N LYS A 255 -0.18 -19.05 -4.24
CA LYS A 255 1.12 -18.74 -4.85
C LYS A 255 1.52 -17.29 -4.61
N TYR A 256 0.58 -16.36 -4.77
CA TYR A 256 0.83 -14.95 -4.48
C TYR A 256 1.28 -14.71 -3.04
N TYR A 257 0.54 -15.26 -2.08
CA TYR A 257 0.82 -15.02 -0.66
C TYR A 257 1.99 -15.82 -0.08
N THR A 258 2.41 -16.87 -0.76
CA THR A 258 3.63 -17.62 -0.42
C THR A 258 4.85 -17.17 -1.21
N ALA A 259 4.69 -16.26 -2.19
CA ALA A 259 5.81 -15.63 -2.87
C ALA A 259 6.64 -14.81 -1.86
N LYS A 260 7.93 -14.65 -2.18
CA LYS A 260 8.77 -13.74 -1.40
C LYS A 260 8.17 -12.33 -1.46
N PRO A 261 8.16 -11.56 -0.36
CA PRO A 261 7.71 -10.16 -0.39
C PRO A 261 8.38 -9.34 -1.50
N SER A 262 9.69 -9.55 -1.72
CA SER A 262 10.45 -8.89 -2.80
C SER A 262 9.88 -9.07 -4.20
N ASN A 263 9.03 -10.07 -4.42
CA ASN A 263 8.39 -10.34 -5.69
C ASN A 263 7.06 -9.61 -5.87
N SER A 264 6.79 -8.58 -5.10
CA SER A 264 5.59 -7.74 -5.25
C SER A 264 5.94 -6.27 -5.42
N ILE A 265 5.22 -5.60 -6.32
CA ILE A 265 5.18 -4.15 -6.46
C ILE A 265 3.77 -3.71 -6.12
N GLU A 266 3.64 -2.87 -5.10
CA GLU A 266 2.36 -2.30 -4.70
C GLU A 266 2.18 -0.91 -5.30
N LEU A 267 1.04 -0.69 -5.93
CA LEU A 267 0.53 0.63 -6.26
C LEU A 267 -0.21 1.14 -5.01
N ASP A 268 0.54 1.70 -4.06
CA ASP A 268 0.04 1.99 -2.72
C ASP A 268 -0.92 3.17 -2.73
N THR A 269 -0.42 4.35 -3.04
CA THR A 269 -1.20 5.58 -3.03
C THR A 269 -0.99 6.35 -4.32
N TYR A 270 -2.07 6.87 -4.88
CA TYR A 270 -2.03 7.77 -6.03
C TYR A 270 -3.09 8.84 -5.89
N ILE A 271 -2.63 10.07 -5.82
CA ILE A 271 -3.42 11.26 -5.56
C ILE A 271 -3.22 12.30 -6.65
N THR A 272 -4.26 13.08 -6.92
CA THR A 272 -4.21 14.20 -7.86
C THR A 272 -5.01 15.36 -7.27
N ASP A 273 -4.51 16.57 -7.38
CA ASP A 273 -5.22 17.78 -6.98
C ASP A 273 -6.66 17.73 -7.51
N PRO A 274 -7.66 17.94 -6.67
CA PRO A 274 -9.07 17.87 -7.09
C PRO A 274 -9.41 18.75 -8.30
N ARG A 275 -8.63 19.80 -8.56
CA ARG A 275 -8.80 20.70 -9.71
C ARG A 275 -8.25 20.10 -11.01
N ASP A 276 -7.23 19.24 -10.91
CA ASP A 276 -6.55 18.59 -12.05
C ASP A 276 -7.04 17.16 -12.30
N ARG A 277 -8.12 16.76 -11.69
CA ARG A 277 -8.73 15.44 -11.89
C ARG A 277 -9.02 15.18 -13.36
N ARG A 278 -8.78 13.94 -13.80
CA ARG A 278 -8.97 13.42 -15.17
C ARG A 278 -7.87 13.75 -16.16
N SER A 279 -6.82 14.37 -15.72
CA SER A 279 -5.63 14.62 -16.55
C SER A 279 -4.84 13.36 -16.91
N GLY A 280 -5.12 12.22 -16.23
CA GLY A 280 -4.34 10.99 -16.38
C GLY A 280 -3.05 10.98 -15.57
N LEU A 281 -2.73 12.03 -14.83
CA LEU A 281 -1.46 12.18 -14.09
C LEU A 281 -1.13 10.96 -13.22
N ALA A 282 -2.09 10.45 -12.46
CA ALA A 282 -1.85 9.26 -11.63
C ALA A 282 -1.39 8.05 -12.47
N ARG A 283 -1.94 7.85 -13.68
CA ARG A 283 -1.55 6.75 -14.55
C ARG A 283 -0.19 6.97 -15.19
N ILE A 284 0.12 8.22 -15.54
CA ILE A 284 1.43 8.61 -16.07
C ILE A 284 2.50 8.34 -15.00
N LEU A 285 2.31 8.85 -13.78
CA LEU A 285 3.26 8.67 -12.68
C LEU A 285 3.44 7.18 -12.30
N LEU A 286 2.33 6.43 -12.21
CA LEU A 286 2.40 5.00 -11.94
C LEU A 286 3.11 4.22 -13.06
N SER A 287 2.93 4.61 -14.31
CA SER A 287 3.63 3.98 -15.44
C SER A 287 5.15 4.09 -15.30
N GLU A 288 5.65 5.27 -14.93
CA GLU A 288 7.08 5.51 -14.69
C GLU A 288 7.59 4.68 -13.52
N GLY A 289 6.86 4.71 -12.40
CA GLY A 289 7.26 3.95 -11.21
C GLY A 289 7.22 2.44 -11.41
N ILE A 290 6.18 1.90 -12.07
CA ILE A 290 6.10 0.48 -12.43
C ILE A 290 7.28 0.10 -13.34
N THR A 291 7.59 0.94 -14.34
CA THR A 291 8.72 0.69 -15.24
C THR A 291 10.02 0.59 -14.46
N LYS A 292 10.33 1.58 -13.62
CA LYS A 292 11.55 1.60 -12.82
C LYS A 292 11.68 0.35 -11.95
N HIS A 293 10.65 0.05 -11.15
CA HIS A 293 10.72 -1.07 -10.20
C HIS A 293 10.74 -2.43 -10.88
N MET A 294 10.01 -2.60 -11.98
CA MET A 294 10.00 -3.86 -12.71
C MET A 294 11.31 -4.11 -13.44
N GLU A 295 11.92 -3.09 -14.06
CA GLU A 295 13.22 -3.21 -14.68
C GLU A 295 14.30 -3.57 -13.65
N GLN A 296 14.36 -2.84 -12.52
CA GLN A 296 15.28 -3.15 -11.41
C GLN A 296 15.10 -4.57 -10.86
N PHE A 297 13.86 -5.03 -10.70
CA PHE A 297 13.57 -6.37 -10.22
C PHE A 297 14.12 -7.43 -11.15
N PHE A 298 13.90 -7.28 -12.46
CA PHE A 298 14.35 -8.24 -13.45
C PHE A 298 15.82 -8.10 -13.88
N GLU A 299 16.58 -7.13 -13.35
CA GLU A 299 18.04 -7.15 -13.42
C GLU A 299 18.63 -8.40 -12.75
N ASN A 300 17.96 -8.91 -11.70
CA ASN A 300 18.32 -10.18 -11.10
C ASN A 300 17.82 -11.36 -11.97
N GLU A 301 18.75 -12.04 -12.64
CA GLU A 301 18.43 -13.14 -13.55
C GLU A 301 17.73 -14.34 -12.88
N SER A 302 17.85 -14.50 -11.57
CA SER A 302 17.19 -15.60 -10.84
C SER A 302 15.69 -15.41 -10.67
N GLU A 303 15.17 -14.17 -10.76
CA GLU A 303 13.76 -13.87 -10.54
C GLU A 303 12.95 -14.13 -11.83
N GLN A 304 11.88 -14.89 -11.72
CA GLN A 304 11.09 -15.36 -12.85
C GLN A 304 9.75 -14.65 -13.00
N GLU A 305 9.19 -14.14 -11.93
CA GLU A 305 7.88 -13.51 -11.92
C GLU A 305 7.76 -12.45 -10.84
N ILE A 306 6.98 -11.41 -11.13
CA ILE A 306 6.61 -10.37 -10.19
C ILE A 306 5.10 -10.20 -10.16
N PHE A 307 4.59 -9.79 -9.01
CA PHE A 307 3.18 -9.48 -8.81
C PHE A 307 2.99 -7.97 -8.65
N LEU A 308 2.20 -7.38 -9.54
CA LEU A 308 1.70 -6.03 -9.35
C LEU A 308 0.39 -6.10 -8.57
N CYS A 309 0.25 -5.27 -7.56
CA CYS A 309 -0.93 -5.30 -6.71
C CYS A 309 -1.34 -3.91 -6.23
N SER A 310 -2.59 -3.76 -5.88
CA SER A 310 -3.16 -2.55 -5.30
C SER A 310 -4.28 -2.92 -4.34
N THR A 311 -4.30 -2.26 -3.18
CA THR A 311 -5.39 -2.40 -2.22
C THR A 311 -6.27 -1.16 -2.27
N LEU A 312 -7.55 -1.38 -2.44
CA LEU A 312 -8.48 -0.26 -2.55
C LEU A 312 -9.78 -0.51 -1.77
N HIS A 313 -10.43 0.57 -1.40
CA HIS A 313 -11.75 0.50 -0.82
C HIS A 313 -12.73 -0.02 -1.87
N ARG A 314 -13.62 -0.94 -1.48
CA ARG A 314 -14.59 -1.58 -2.39
C ARG A 314 -15.38 -0.57 -3.24
N ASP A 315 -15.74 0.57 -2.65
CA ASP A 315 -16.53 1.60 -3.32
C ASP A 315 -15.69 2.66 -4.04
N ASN A 316 -14.34 2.53 -4.00
CA ASN A 316 -13.45 3.47 -4.69
C ASN A 316 -13.32 3.10 -6.18
N LEU A 317 -14.32 3.49 -6.96
CA LEU A 317 -14.36 3.22 -8.39
C LEU A 317 -13.17 3.85 -9.14
N SER A 318 -12.71 5.02 -8.71
CA SER A 318 -11.56 5.68 -9.36
C SER A 318 -10.29 4.84 -9.26
N SER A 319 -10.04 4.25 -8.09
CA SER A 319 -8.89 3.36 -7.90
C SER A 319 -9.02 2.05 -8.65
N LYS A 320 -10.24 1.49 -8.73
CA LYS A 320 -10.49 0.31 -9.59
C LYS A 320 -10.12 0.58 -11.04
N TYR A 321 -10.44 1.76 -11.54
CA TYR A 321 -10.12 2.15 -12.92
C TYR A 321 -8.63 2.28 -13.17
N VAL A 322 -7.89 2.75 -12.17
CA VAL A 322 -6.43 2.78 -12.25
C VAL A 322 -5.87 1.35 -12.26
N SER A 323 -6.35 0.49 -11.37
CA SER A 323 -5.92 -0.92 -11.33
C SER A 323 -6.20 -1.66 -12.64
N GLU A 324 -7.42 -1.53 -13.18
CA GLU A 324 -7.79 -2.16 -14.47
C GLU A 324 -6.94 -1.62 -15.65
N PHE A 325 -6.54 -0.34 -15.61
CA PHE A 325 -5.67 0.25 -16.62
C PHE A 325 -4.31 -0.47 -16.71
N PHE A 326 -3.75 -0.87 -15.57
CA PHE A 326 -2.50 -1.62 -15.47
C PHE A 326 -2.69 -3.14 -15.54
N GLY A 327 -3.88 -3.61 -15.90
CA GLY A 327 -4.14 -5.05 -16.05
C GLY A 327 -4.29 -5.80 -14.73
N LEU A 328 -4.45 -5.11 -13.59
CA LEU A 328 -4.74 -5.74 -12.31
C LEU A 328 -6.22 -6.18 -12.29
N THR A 329 -6.53 -7.23 -13.03
CA THR A 329 -7.90 -7.69 -13.26
C THR A 329 -8.37 -8.74 -12.27
N ASP A 330 -7.43 -9.44 -11.63
CA ASP A 330 -7.76 -10.41 -10.61
C ASP A 330 -8.03 -9.68 -9.30
N SER A 331 -9.23 -9.87 -8.75
CA SER A 331 -9.63 -9.19 -7.53
C SER A 331 -9.94 -10.20 -6.43
N LEU A 332 -9.34 -9.98 -5.27
CA LEU A 332 -9.62 -10.70 -4.05
C LEU A 332 -10.38 -9.79 -3.10
N TYR A 333 -11.45 -10.30 -2.51
CA TYR A 333 -12.15 -9.58 -1.48
C TYR A 333 -11.59 -9.96 -0.12
N VAL A 334 -11.14 -8.98 0.63
CA VAL A 334 -10.62 -9.18 1.98
C VAL A 334 -11.23 -8.16 2.92
N LYS A 335 -11.89 -8.64 3.96
CA LYS A 335 -12.41 -7.79 5.02
C LYS A 335 -11.32 -7.53 6.06
N ARG A 336 -10.89 -6.27 6.18
CA ARG A 336 -9.87 -5.88 7.17
C ARG A 336 -10.39 -5.91 8.62
N ARG A 337 -9.45 -5.92 9.56
CA ARG A 337 -9.68 -5.88 11.01
C ARG A 337 -10.43 -4.65 11.49
N ASP A 338 -10.30 -3.51 10.82
CA ASP A 338 -11.00 -2.25 11.12
C ASP A 338 -12.45 -2.23 10.61
N GLY A 339 -12.94 -3.36 10.07
CA GLY A 339 -14.28 -3.48 9.52
C GLY A 339 -14.47 -2.88 8.14
N ARG A 340 -13.43 -2.30 7.53
CA ARG A 340 -13.51 -1.72 6.19
C ARG A 340 -13.34 -2.79 5.13
N ASP A 341 -14.24 -2.73 4.14
CA ASP A 341 -14.18 -3.63 3.00
C ASP A 341 -13.08 -3.19 2.03
N ARG A 342 -12.06 -4.02 1.87
CA ARG A 342 -10.95 -3.81 0.94
C ARG A 342 -10.94 -4.90 -0.13
N GLU A 343 -10.59 -4.51 -1.34
CA GLU A 343 -10.31 -5.41 -2.45
C GLU A 343 -8.83 -5.32 -2.81
N VAL A 344 -8.20 -6.45 -3.04
CA VAL A 344 -6.87 -6.52 -3.64
C VAL A 344 -7.03 -6.80 -5.10
N HIS A 345 -6.46 -5.95 -5.92
CA HIS A 345 -6.35 -6.14 -7.34
C HIS A 345 -4.93 -6.56 -7.67
N ILE A 346 -4.77 -7.60 -8.48
CA ILE A 346 -3.47 -8.22 -8.74
C ILE A 346 -3.34 -8.57 -10.21
N CYS A 347 -2.12 -8.48 -10.74
CA CYS A 347 -1.71 -9.22 -11.93
C CYS A 347 -0.31 -9.81 -11.73
N ARG A 348 -0.03 -10.88 -12.46
CA ARG A 348 1.29 -11.50 -12.50
C ARG A 348 1.96 -11.14 -13.81
N VAL A 349 3.23 -10.78 -13.75
CA VAL A 349 4.06 -10.53 -14.93
C VAL A 349 5.29 -11.44 -14.88
N GLY A 350 5.45 -12.29 -15.90
CA GLY A 350 6.60 -13.15 -16.05
C GLY A 350 7.80 -12.43 -16.66
N ARG A 351 9.01 -12.97 -16.42
CA ARG A 351 10.27 -12.44 -16.98
C ARG A 351 10.20 -12.28 -18.50
N ASP A 352 9.69 -13.29 -19.20
CA ASP A 352 9.62 -13.28 -20.67
C ASP A 352 8.59 -12.28 -21.21
N GLU A 353 7.68 -11.81 -20.37
CA GLU A 353 6.56 -10.94 -20.75
C GLU A 353 6.75 -9.48 -20.30
N HIS A 354 7.67 -9.22 -19.35
CA HIS A 354 7.74 -7.90 -18.71
C HIS A 354 8.01 -6.75 -19.68
N LYS A 355 8.91 -6.94 -20.66
CA LYS A 355 9.21 -5.90 -21.67
C LYS A 355 8.00 -5.58 -22.52
N LYS A 356 7.26 -6.60 -22.95
CA LYS A 356 6.03 -6.43 -23.72
C LYS A 356 4.95 -5.73 -22.88
N TYR A 357 4.84 -6.10 -21.60
CA TYR A 357 3.92 -5.47 -20.67
C TYR A 357 4.23 -3.97 -20.49
N LEU A 358 5.50 -3.62 -20.24
CA LEU A 358 5.91 -2.21 -20.07
C LEU A 358 5.72 -1.40 -21.37
N ASP A 359 6.10 -1.96 -22.51
CA ASP A 359 5.86 -1.33 -23.83
C ASP A 359 4.37 -1.04 -24.06
N HIS A 360 3.51 -2.00 -23.77
CA HIS A 360 2.06 -1.83 -23.88
C HIS A 360 1.54 -0.70 -22.97
N ILE A 361 2.00 -0.61 -21.72
CA ILE A 361 1.59 0.45 -20.80
C ILE A 361 2.09 1.82 -21.28
N LYS A 362 3.35 1.94 -21.71
CA LYS A 362 3.89 3.18 -22.27
C LYS A 362 3.09 3.65 -23.47
N LYS A 363 2.74 2.75 -24.39
CA LYS A 363 1.88 3.06 -25.55
C LYS A 363 0.47 3.48 -25.14
N LYS A 364 -0.13 2.80 -24.15
CA LYS A 364 -1.44 3.25 -23.60
C LYS A 364 -1.38 4.65 -23.03
N VAL A 365 -0.34 4.99 -22.29
CA VAL A 365 -0.14 6.33 -21.73
C VAL A 365 0.06 7.36 -22.84
N ALA A 366 0.87 7.03 -23.86
CA ALA A 366 1.09 7.91 -25.01
C ALA A 366 -0.20 8.21 -25.77
N ILE A 367 -0.97 7.18 -26.11
CA ILE A 367 -2.22 7.33 -26.89
C ILE A 367 -3.30 8.06 -26.10
N LEU A 368 -3.53 7.67 -24.85
CA LEU A 368 -4.69 8.15 -24.08
C LEU A 368 -4.44 9.49 -23.38
N TYR A 369 -3.17 9.85 -23.13
CA TYR A 369 -2.81 11.05 -22.36
C TYR A 369 -1.79 11.95 -23.05
N GLY A 370 -1.29 11.55 -24.22
CA GLY A 370 -0.31 12.32 -24.98
C GLY A 370 1.07 12.42 -24.32
N TYR A 371 1.37 11.52 -23.38
CA TYR A 371 2.67 11.49 -22.70
C TYR A 371 3.56 10.42 -23.31
N ASN A 372 4.52 10.85 -24.13
CA ASN A 372 5.46 9.98 -24.85
C ASN A 372 6.88 10.57 -24.80
N PRO A 373 7.54 10.56 -23.63
CA PRO A 373 8.85 11.15 -23.45
C PRO A 373 9.96 10.46 -24.26
N GLU A 374 9.78 9.17 -24.54
CA GLU A 374 10.75 8.37 -25.31
C GLU A 374 10.54 8.47 -26.83
N GLY A 375 9.48 9.14 -27.29
CA GLY A 375 9.15 9.27 -28.71
C GLY A 375 8.82 7.92 -29.37
N ILE A 376 8.21 6.99 -28.65
CA ILE A 376 7.86 5.65 -29.16
C ILE A 376 6.94 5.80 -30.37
N ALA A 377 7.34 5.22 -31.49
CA ALA A 377 6.49 5.14 -32.66
C ALA A 377 5.42 4.06 -32.45
N ILE A 378 4.14 4.45 -32.60
CA ILE A 378 3.01 3.58 -32.38
C ILE A 378 2.35 3.30 -33.72
N PRO A 379 2.38 2.04 -34.20
CA PRO A 379 1.66 1.68 -35.42
C PRO A 379 0.16 1.88 -35.27
N ALA A 380 -0.52 2.31 -36.34
CA ALA A 380 -1.96 2.55 -36.33
C ALA A 380 -2.77 1.31 -35.89
N SER A 381 -2.32 0.11 -36.25
CA SER A 381 -2.96 -1.15 -35.80
C SER A 381 -2.90 -1.33 -34.28
N GLU A 382 -1.79 -1.00 -33.64
CA GLU A 382 -1.67 -1.08 -32.18
C GLU A 382 -2.46 0.04 -31.49
N GLU A 383 -2.49 1.26 -32.07
CA GLU A 383 -3.34 2.36 -31.58
C GLU A 383 -4.81 1.93 -31.58
N ILE A 384 -5.29 1.31 -32.67
CA ILE A 384 -6.65 0.79 -32.75
C ILE A 384 -6.93 -0.24 -31.66
N GLU A 385 -6.04 -1.17 -31.40
CA GLU A 385 -6.24 -2.18 -30.35
C GLU A 385 -6.36 -1.55 -28.97
N ILE A 386 -5.51 -0.61 -28.63
CA ILE A 386 -5.55 0.13 -27.35
C ILE A 386 -6.83 0.95 -27.22
N LEU A 387 -7.25 1.63 -28.30
CA LEU A 387 -8.48 2.40 -28.30
C LEU A 387 -9.72 1.50 -28.17
N LYS A 388 -9.72 0.31 -28.80
CA LYS A 388 -10.78 -0.70 -28.64
C LYS A 388 -10.84 -1.26 -27.22
N GLU A 389 -9.72 -1.51 -26.59
CA GLU A 389 -9.64 -1.91 -25.18
C GLU A 389 -10.28 -0.82 -24.28
N GLN A 390 -9.88 0.44 -24.47
CA GLN A 390 -10.41 1.56 -23.72
C GLN A 390 -11.91 1.77 -23.99
N LEU A 391 -12.34 1.61 -25.21
CA LEU A 391 -13.76 1.70 -25.59
C LEU A 391 -14.61 0.64 -24.87
N GLY A 392 -14.15 -0.60 -24.88
CA GLY A 392 -14.78 -1.71 -24.17
C GLY A 392 -14.87 -1.47 -22.66
N TYR A 393 -13.81 -0.88 -22.09
CA TYR A 393 -13.81 -0.44 -20.71
C TYR A 393 -14.90 0.61 -20.42
N GLU A 394 -14.97 1.70 -21.19
CA GLU A 394 -15.95 2.77 -21.00
C GLU A 394 -17.41 2.27 -21.14
N GLN A 395 -17.65 1.31 -22.04
CA GLN A 395 -18.96 0.67 -22.23
C GLN A 395 -19.37 -0.19 -21.02
N ARG A 396 -18.44 -0.96 -20.45
CA ARG A 396 -18.70 -1.75 -19.22
C ARG A 396 -19.06 -0.84 -18.06
N GLU A 397 -18.40 0.30 -17.94
CA GLU A 397 -18.64 1.28 -16.90
C GLU A 397 -20.04 1.89 -16.98
N ILE A 398 -20.50 2.27 -18.15
CA ILE A 398 -21.89 2.74 -18.32
C ILE A 398 -22.88 1.66 -17.90
N SER A 399 -22.59 0.40 -18.19
CA SER A 399 -23.45 -0.72 -17.82
C SER A 399 -23.45 -0.96 -16.29
N ARG A 400 -22.31 -0.79 -15.63
CA ARG A 400 -22.18 -0.85 -14.15
C ARG A 400 -22.95 0.30 -13.48
N LEU A 401 -22.87 1.51 -14.02
CA LEU A 401 -23.59 2.68 -13.51
C LEU A 401 -25.12 2.53 -13.60
N LYS A 402 -25.62 1.83 -14.63
CA LYS A 402 -27.05 1.54 -14.76
C LYS A 402 -27.56 0.61 -13.66
N ARG A 403 -26.69 -0.28 -13.13
CA ARG A 403 -27.03 -1.27 -12.09
C ARG A 403 -26.87 -0.73 -10.66
N ALA A 404 -26.04 0.29 -10.45
CA ALA A 404 -25.78 0.84 -9.12
C ALA A 404 -27.00 1.63 -8.59
N ARG A 405 -27.67 1.08 -7.57
CA ARG A 405 -28.84 1.69 -6.90
C ARG A 405 -28.50 2.75 -5.84
N THR A 406 -27.25 3.08 -5.63
CA THR A 406 -26.82 4.01 -4.57
C THR A 406 -27.10 5.45 -4.92
N ALA A 407 -27.71 6.16 -3.99
CA ALA A 407 -28.20 7.53 -4.07
C ALA A 407 -27.11 8.60 -3.98
N GLN A 408 -26.16 8.61 -4.92
CA GLN A 408 -25.41 9.83 -5.17
C GLN A 408 -26.26 10.80 -5.99
N THR A 409 -26.18 12.08 -5.66
CA THR A 409 -27.01 13.13 -6.22
C THR A 409 -27.26 12.98 -7.73
N TYR A 410 -28.53 12.99 -8.10
CA TYR A 410 -29.05 12.74 -9.46
C TYR A 410 -28.31 13.52 -10.57
N ASN A 411 -27.95 14.77 -10.32
CA ASN A 411 -27.22 15.64 -11.26
C ASN A 411 -25.76 15.20 -11.49
N GLY A 412 -25.07 14.69 -10.47
CA GLY A 412 -23.69 14.19 -10.61
C GLY A 412 -23.61 12.92 -11.48
N LYS A 413 -24.61 12.05 -11.40
CA LYS A 413 -24.71 10.83 -12.23
C LYS A 413 -24.99 11.12 -13.70
N ILE A 414 -25.84 12.09 -13.98
CA ILE A 414 -26.17 12.49 -15.37
C ILE A 414 -24.94 13.05 -16.06
N ASN A 415 -24.25 14.00 -15.44
CA ASN A 415 -23.04 14.60 -16.00
C ASN A 415 -21.92 13.59 -16.21
N PHE A 416 -21.75 12.64 -15.29
CA PHE A 416 -20.75 11.60 -15.41
C PHE A 416 -21.07 10.64 -16.57
N LYS A 417 -22.32 10.22 -16.69
CA LYS A 417 -22.79 9.36 -17.79
C LYS A 417 -22.66 10.04 -19.15
N GLN A 418 -22.99 11.31 -19.24
CA GLN A 418 -22.89 12.07 -20.47
C GLN A 418 -21.45 12.18 -20.96
N ARG A 419 -20.51 12.50 -20.09
CA ARG A 419 -19.08 12.54 -20.42
C ARG A 419 -18.51 11.18 -20.85
N LYS A 420 -19.01 10.08 -20.26
CA LYS A 420 -18.62 8.73 -20.69
C LYS A 420 -19.12 8.43 -22.10
N ILE A 421 -20.33 8.88 -22.43
CA ILE A 421 -20.88 8.75 -23.78
C ILE A 421 -20.07 9.58 -24.79
N GLU A 422 -19.75 10.82 -24.46
CA GLU A 422 -18.90 11.68 -25.29
C GLU A 422 -17.53 11.04 -25.56
N LYS A 423 -16.91 10.47 -24.51
CA LYS A 423 -15.65 9.76 -24.67
C LYS A 423 -15.77 8.51 -25.55
N ILE A 424 -16.85 7.74 -25.42
CA ILE A 424 -17.12 6.58 -26.28
C ILE A 424 -17.25 7.00 -27.75
N ILE A 425 -17.96 8.10 -28.02
CA ILE A 425 -18.12 8.64 -29.38
C ILE A 425 -16.74 9.02 -29.93
N SER A 426 -15.97 9.83 -29.21
CA SER A 426 -14.64 10.26 -29.65
C SER A 426 -13.69 9.08 -29.92
N LEU A 427 -13.69 8.05 -29.05
CA LEU A 427 -12.88 6.84 -29.26
C LEU A 427 -13.32 6.08 -30.51
N SER A 428 -14.64 5.96 -30.74
CA SER A 428 -15.19 5.25 -31.90
C SER A 428 -14.87 5.98 -33.21
N GLU A 429 -14.94 7.31 -33.21
CA GLU A 429 -14.59 8.15 -34.36
C GLU A 429 -13.09 8.00 -34.70
N ARG A 430 -12.23 8.06 -33.69
CA ARG A 430 -10.77 7.91 -33.91
C ARG A 430 -10.40 6.52 -34.42
N ILE A 431 -11.04 5.47 -33.89
CA ILE A 431 -10.84 4.10 -34.39
C ILE A 431 -11.18 4.02 -35.87
N LYS A 432 -12.34 4.57 -36.27
CA LYS A 432 -12.79 4.57 -37.65
C LYS A 432 -11.84 5.31 -38.59
N GLU A 433 -11.35 6.48 -38.18
CA GLU A 433 -10.35 7.24 -38.94
C GLU A 433 -9.07 6.40 -39.20
N LEU A 434 -8.56 5.72 -38.17
CA LEU A 434 -7.37 4.89 -38.27
C LEU A 434 -7.61 3.65 -39.15
N GLU A 435 -8.79 3.03 -39.05
CA GLU A 435 -9.16 1.90 -39.92
C GLU A 435 -9.19 2.33 -41.41
N GLU A 436 -9.75 3.51 -41.70
CA GLU A 436 -9.75 4.08 -43.05
C GLU A 436 -8.34 4.49 -43.55
N GLU A 437 -7.42 4.86 -42.65
CA GLU A 437 -6.01 5.14 -42.99
C GLU A 437 -5.23 3.87 -43.36
N ILE A 438 -5.53 2.73 -42.71
CA ILE A 438 -4.88 1.44 -42.99
C ILE A 438 -5.36 0.83 -44.33
N GLU A 439 -6.62 1.10 -44.73
CA GLU A 439 -7.21 0.59 -45.94
C GLU A 439 -6.74 1.34 -47.22
N LYS A 440 -6.14 2.52 -47.07
CA LYS A 440 -5.57 3.34 -48.17
C LYS A 440 -4.12 2.99 -48.46
#